data_6fddf42a259319368c246d7c3e2375b2
#
_entry.id   6fddf42a259319368c246d7c3e2375b2
#
_cell.length_a   1.000
_cell.length_b   1.000
_cell.length_c   1.000
_cell.angle_alpha   90.00
_cell.angle_beta   90.00
_cell.angle_gamma   90.00
#
_symmetry.space_group_name_H-M   'P 1'
#
loop_
_entity.id
_entity.type
_entity.pdbx_description
1 polymer ?
#
loop_
_entity_poly.entity_id
_entity_poly.type
_entity_poly.pdbx_seq_one_letter_code
_entity_poly.pdbx_strand_id
1 'polypeptide(L)'
;MIYVKADDLKVGMRLAKPIYNKRGILLYGRNDKITKQGIERVKNFGWIGLYILEPAEPLPPMSEEEMEFERFQTMGVFSLKDDLDSIIEAKEPEILMKQTV
;
A
#
# COMPACT_ATOMS: atom_id res chain seq x y z
N MET A 1 -3.55 17.56 3.05
CA MET A 1 -2.99 16.22 2.83
C MET A 1 -1.50 16.33 2.61
N ILE A 2 -0.72 15.58 3.38
CA ILE A 2 0.73 15.59 3.26
C ILE A 2 1.24 14.17 3.10
N TYR A 3 2.37 14.02 2.47
CA TYR A 3 3.00 12.71 2.31
C TYR A 3 3.97 12.50 3.48
N VAL A 4 3.81 11.40 4.21
CA VAL A 4 4.64 11.11 5.38
C VAL A 4 5.38 9.80 5.12
N LYS A 5 6.68 9.81 5.29
CA LYS A 5 7.48 8.61 5.08
C LYS A 5 7.14 7.58 6.15
N ALA A 6 7.28 6.31 5.81
CA ALA A 6 6.93 5.22 6.71
C ALA A 6 7.61 5.36 8.08
N ASP A 7 8.86 5.79 8.10
CA ASP A 7 9.59 5.94 9.35
C ASP A 7 9.10 7.10 10.20
N ASP A 8 8.36 8.02 9.60
CA ASP A 8 7.83 9.18 10.30
C ASP A 8 6.37 9.03 10.68
N LEU A 9 5.75 7.91 10.36
CA LEU A 9 4.36 7.67 10.72
C LEU A 9 4.20 7.52 12.21
N LYS A 10 3.11 8.10 12.74
CA LYS A 10 2.80 8.02 14.17
C LYS A 10 1.37 7.52 14.35
N VAL A 11 1.17 6.78 15.42
CA VAL A 11 -0.16 6.27 15.76
C VAL A 11 -1.14 7.43 15.89
N GLY A 12 -2.31 7.27 15.33
CA GLY A 12 -3.35 8.29 15.40
C GLY A 12 -3.41 9.22 14.21
N MET A 13 -2.46 9.14 13.29
CA MET A 13 -2.53 9.93 12.07
C MET A 13 -3.70 9.46 11.23
N ARG A 14 -4.44 10.42 10.64
CA ARG A 14 -5.61 10.09 9.81
C ARG A 14 -5.18 9.85 8.37
N LEU A 15 -5.70 8.81 7.77
CA LEU A 15 -5.33 8.46 6.40
C LEU A 15 -6.12 9.26 5.38
N ALA A 16 -5.44 9.80 4.39
CA ALA A 16 -6.10 10.54 3.32
C ALA A 16 -6.60 9.61 2.22
N LYS A 17 -5.97 8.46 2.07
CA LYS A 17 -6.33 7.49 1.04
C LYS A 17 -6.51 6.12 1.66
N PRO A 18 -7.36 5.28 1.07
CA PRO A 18 -7.58 3.94 1.63
C PRO A 18 -6.34 3.06 1.44
N ILE A 19 -6.17 2.09 2.34
CA ILE A 19 -5.09 1.14 2.24
C ILE A 19 -5.67 -0.24 2.02
N TYR A 20 -5.21 -0.92 0.98
CA TYR A 20 -5.68 -2.26 0.63
C TYR A 20 -4.55 -3.27 0.77
N ASN A 21 -4.92 -4.54 0.93
CA ASN A 21 -3.92 -5.59 0.89
C ASN A 21 -3.73 -6.04 -0.57
N LYS A 22 -2.87 -7.03 -0.79
CA LYS A 22 -2.57 -7.46 -2.15
C LYS A 22 -3.76 -8.11 -2.85
N ARG A 23 -4.79 -8.48 -2.11
CA ARG A 23 -6.01 -9.05 -2.70
C ARG A 23 -7.06 -7.98 -2.96
N GLY A 24 -6.74 -6.73 -2.68
CA GLY A 24 -7.67 -5.64 -2.88
C GLY A 24 -8.70 -5.51 -1.78
N ILE A 25 -8.46 -6.11 -0.62
CA ILE A 25 -9.35 -5.99 0.52
C ILE A 25 -8.95 -4.79 1.34
N LEU A 26 -9.93 -3.96 1.69
CA LEU A 26 -9.68 -2.74 2.44
C LEU A 26 -9.19 -3.06 3.85
N LEU A 27 -8.03 -2.54 4.20
CA LEU A 27 -7.48 -2.69 5.55
C LEU A 27 -7.79 -1.48 6.41
N TYR A 28 -7.63 -0.29 5.86
CA TYR A 28 -7.93 0.96 6.54
C TYR A 28 -8.62 1.87 5.56
N GLY A 29 -9.73 2.47 5.97
CA GLY A 29 -10.46 3.41 5.14
C GLY A 29 -9.90 4.82 5.25
N ARG A 30 -10.43 5.70 4.42
CA ARG A 30 -10.08 7.10 4.49
C ARG A 30 -10.57 7.67 5.81
N ASN A 31 -9.79 8.57 6.39
CA ASN A 31 -10.07 9.20 7.67
C ASN A 31 -9.90 8.27 8.87
N ASP A 32 -9.55 7.01 8.66
CA ASP A 32 -9.25 6.11 9.76
C ASP A 32 -7.91 6.50 10.36
N LYS A 33 -7.77 6.30 11.66
CA LYS A 33 -6.52 6.57 12.35
C LYS A 33 -5.64 5.34 12.26
N ILE A 34 -4.40 5.53 11.86
CA ILE A 34 -3.48 4.40 11.71
C ILE A 34 -3.05 3.91 13.09
N THR A 35 -2.91 2.60 13.22
CA THR A 35 -2.49 1.97 14.47
C THR A 35 -1.04 1.58 14.39
N LYS A 36 -0.47 1.16 15.52
CA LYS A 36 0.90 0.68 15.55
C LYS A 36 1.07 -0.50 14.62
N GLN A 37 0.10 -1.42 14.61
CA GLN A 37 0.15 -2.56 13.71
C GLN A 37 0.10 -2.13 12.26
N GLY A 38 -0.69 -1.10 11.96
CA GLY A 38 -0.77 -0.56 10.61
C GLY A 38 0.55 0.01 10.14
N ILE A 39 1.24 0.71 11.03
CA ILE A 39 2.55 1.28 10.70
C ILE A 39 3.55 0.16 10.41
N GLU A 40 3.54 -0.89 11.23
CA GLU A 40 4.43 -2.01 11.03
C GLU A 40 4.14 -2.72 9.71
N ARG A 41 2.86 -2.85 9.35
CA ARG A 41 2.50 -3.47 8.07
C ARG A 41 2.99 -2.66 6.90
N VAL A 42 2.87 -1.33 6.97
CA VAL A 42 3.34 -0.45 5.92
C VAL A 42 4.84 -0.66 5.71
N LYS A 43 5.59 -0.72 6.80
CA LYS A 43 7.03 -0.94 6.71
C LYS A 43 7.37 -2.32 6.17
N ASN A 44 6.65 -3.34 6.63
CA ASN A 44 6.89 -4.71 6.21
C ASN A 44 6.57 -4.93 4.73
N PHE A 45 5.56 -4.21 4.21
CA PHE A 45 5.22 -4.31 2.81
C PHE A 45 6.19 -3.54 1.93
N GLY A 46 7.07 -2.76 2.53
CA GLY A 46 8.05 -2.00 1.76
C GLY A 46 7.50 -0.71 1.18
N TRP A 47 6.39 -0.21 1.71
CA TRP A 47 5.86 1.07 1.24
C TRP A 47 6.74 2.20 1.74
N ILE A 48 6.97 3.19 0.90
CA ILE A 48 7.84 4.30 1.24
C ILE A 48 7.14 5.24 2.21
N GLY A 49 5.85 5.43 2.06
CA GLY A 49 5.08 6.30 2.94
C GLY A 49 3.61 6.34 2.56
N LEU A 50 2.86 7.19 3.23
CA LEU A 50 1.43 7.31 3.04
C LEU A 50 1.01 8.77 2.99
N TYR A 51 -0.14 9.03 2.39
CA TYR A 51 -0.74 10.35 2.42
C TYR A 51 -1.61 10.49 3.66
N ILE A 52 -1.33 11.51 4.46
CA ILE A 52 -1.95 11.71 5.76
C ILE A 52 -2.69 13.04 5.77
N LEU A 53 -3.82 13.08 6.46
CA LEU A 53 -4.56 14.31 6.67
C LEU A 53 -3.98 15.03 7.88
N GLU A 54 -3.79 16.34 7.76
CA GLU A 54 -3.36 17.12 8.92
C GLU A 54 -4.48 17.19 9.94
N PRO A 55 -4.18 17.45 11.22
CA PRO A 55 -5.17 17.30 12.29
C PRO A 55 -6.48 18.03 12.05
N ALA A 56 -6.46 19.22 11.51
CA ALA A 56 -7.68 19.99 11.30
C ALA A 56 -8.16 19.94 9.86
N GLU A 57 -7.55 19.14 9.04
CA GLU A 57 -7.87 19.11 7.62
C GLU A 57 -9.14 18.31 7.36
N PRO A 58 -10.09 18.84 6.59
CA PRO A 58 -11.29 18.07 6.25
C PRO A 58 -10.92 16.98 5.24
N LEU A 59 -11.69 15.92 5.24
CA LEU A 59 -11.46 14.81 4.32
C LEU A 59 -11.80 15.27 2.89
N PRO A 60 -10.84 15.24 1.96
CA PRO A 60 -11.14 15.66 0.59
C PRO A 60 -12.08 14.64 -0.06
N PRO A 61 -12.95 15.08 -0.96
CA PRO A 61 -13.83 14.14 -1.63
C PRO A 61 -13.03 13.19 -2.53
N MET A 62 -13.52 11.98 -2.67
CA MET A 62 -12.90 10.99 -3.51
C MET A 62 -14.01 10.15 -4.12
N SER A 63 -14.03 10.02 -5.44
CA SER A 63 -15.06 9.28 -6.13
C SER A 63 -14.84 7.78 -5.99
N GLU A 64 -15.86 6.99 -6.30
CA GLU A 64 -15.72 5.55 -6.29
C GLU A 64 -14.69 5.11 -7.32
N GLU A 65 -14.62 5.81 -8.45
CA GLU A 65 -13.64 5.49 -9.47
C GLU A 65 -12.22 5.72 -8.98
N GLU A 66 -12.00 6.80 -8.23
CA GLU A 66 -10.70 7.07 -7.67
C GLU A 66 -10.31 6.03 -6.63
N MET A 67 -11.29 5.56 -5.83
CA MET A 67 -11.02 4.53 -4.84
C MET A 67 -10.69 3.20 -5.52
N GLU A 68 -11.39 2.87 -6.60
CA GLU A 68 -11.08 1.65 -7.36
C GLU A 68 -9.70 1.74 -8.00
N PHE A 69 -9.33 2.92 -8.45
CA PHE A 69 -8.01 3.12 -9.03
C PHE A 69 -6.93 2.84 -7.98
N GLU A 70 -7.09 3.35 -6.76
CA GLU A 70 -6.14 3.11 -5.68
C GLU A 70 -6.08 1.61 -5.35
N ARG A 71 -7.21 0.95 -5.35
CA ARG A 71 -7.28 -0.48 -5.07
C ARG A 71 -6.51 -1.28 -6.12
N PHE A 72 -6.76 -0.99 -7.40
CA PHE A 72 -6.07 -1.69 -8.47
C PHE A 72 -4.58 -1.38 -8.51
N GLN A 73 -4.19 -0.16 -8.20
CA GLN A 73 -2.78 0.17 -8.12
C GLN A 73 -2.09 -0.64 -7.04
N THR A 74 -2.72 -0.78 -5.87
CA THR A 74 -2.16 -1.55 -4.78
C THR A 74 -1.99 -3.00 -5.19
N MET A 75 -3.02 -3.58 -5.81
CA MET A 75 -2.95 -4.97 -6.26
C MET A 75 -1.85 -5.15 -7.30
N GLY A 76 -1.71 -4.20 -8.22
CA GLY A 76 -0.67 -4.26 -9.23
C GLY A 76 0.73 -4.20 -8.66
N VAL A 77 0.95 -3.34 -7.67
CA VAL A 77 2.26 -3.23 -7.04
C VAL A 77 2.62 -4.52 -6.32
N PHE A 78 1.67 -5.12 -5.57
CA PHE A 78 1.95 -6.37 -4.89
C PHE A 78 2.16 -7.52 -5.87
N SER A 79 1.41 -7.55 -6.95
CA SER A 79 1.58 -8.59 -7.96
C SER A 79 2.97 -8.50 -8.57
N LEU A 80 3.43 -7.30 -8.88
CA LEU A 80 4.75 -7.12 -9.45
C LEU A 80 5.83 -7.55 -8.47
N LYS A 81 5.65 -7.21 -7.19
CA LYS A 81 6.62 -7.59 -6.18
C LYS A 81 6.68 -9.10 -6.01
N ASP A 82 5.53 -9.77 -6.01
CA ASP A 82 5.49 -11.21 -5.90
C ASP A 82 6.19 -11.87 -7.08
N ASP A 83 6.02 -11.33 -8.28
CA ASP A 83 6.69 -11.87 -9.45
C ASP A 83 8.20 -11.73 -9.33
N LEU A 84 8.68 -10.61 -8.83
CA LEU A 84 10.11 -10.43 -8.64
C LEU A 84 10.66 -11.39 -7.58
N ASP A 85 9.92 -11.58 -6.50
CA ASP A 85 10.34 -12.49 -5.45
C ASP A 85 10.39 -13.92 -5.99
N SER A 86 9.44 -14.30 -6.80
CA SER A 86 9.42 -15.62 -7.41
C SER A 86 10.64 -15.85 -8.28
N ILE A 87 11.01 -14.85 -9.06
CA ILE A 87 12.18 -14.96 -9.93
C ILE A 87 13.44 -15.12 -9.10
N ILE A 88 13.55 -14.36 -8.02
CA ILE A 88 14.72 -14.45 -7.17
C ILE A 88 14.83 -15.81 -6.51
N GLU A 89 13.71 -16.34 -6.04
CA GLU A 89 13.72 -17.63 -5.41
C GLU A 89 14.04 -18.75 -6.38
N ALA A 90 13.51 -18.62 -7.56
CA ALA A 90 13.75 -19.65 -8.55
C ALA A 90 15.20 -19.71 -8.84
N LYS A 91 15.81 -18.59 -8.93
CA LYS A 91 17.16 -18.47 -9.32
C LYS A 91 17.68 -19.62 -10.09
N GLU A 92 16.95 -20.50 -10.43
CA GLU A 92 17.35 -21.41 -11.38
C GLU A 92 17.11 -20.74 -12.61
N PRO A 93 18.06 -20.48 -13.30
CA PRO A 93 17.97 -19.75 -14.50
C PRO A 93 17.03 -20.36 -15.45
N GLU A 94 16.99 -21.62 -15.49
CA GLU A 94 16.18 -22.22 -16.47
C GLU A 94 14.77 -21.88 -16.21
N ILE A 95 14.42 -21.71 -15.00
CA ILE A 95 13.11 -21.42 -14.76
C ILE A 95 12.70 -20.17 -15.29
N LEU A 96 13.55 -19.30 -15.33
CA LEU A 96 13.20 -18.03 -15.75
C LEU A 96 12.64 -18.03 -17.02
N MET A 97 12.95 -18.92 -17.75
CA MET A 97 12.48 -18.85 -18.99
C MET A 97 11.26 -19.49 -19.09
N LYS A 98 10.92 -20.12 -18.45
CA LYS A 98 9.80 -20.71 -18.66
C LYS A 98 8.76 -20.11 -18.13
N GLN A 99 8.64 -19.64 -17.84
CA GLN A 99 7.75 -19.08 -17.45
C GLN A 99 7.63 -18.07 -17.45
N THR A 100 8.21 -17.93 -17.69
CA THR A 100 8.22 -17.12 -17.60
C THR A 100 8.05 -16.83 -17.87
N VAL A 101 8.32 -17.06 -17.97
CA VAL A 101 8.32 -16.92 -18.00
C VAL A 101 7.86 -16.84 -18.14
#